data_45f77ccbd7b70aa8ab779b316d3394b2
#
_entry.id   45f77ccbd7b70aa8ab779b316d3394b2
#
_cell.length_a   1.000
_cell.length_b   1.000
_cell.length_c   1.000
_cell.angle_alpha   90.00
_cell.angle_beta   90.00
_cell.angle_gamma   90.00
#
_symmetry.space_group_name_H-M   'P 1'
#
loop_
_entity.id
_entity.type
_entity.pdbx_description
1 polymer ?
#
loop_
_entity_poly.entity_id
_entity_poly.type
_entity_poly.pdbx_seq_one_letter_code
_entity_poly.pdbx_strand_id
1 'polypeptide(L)'
;MAPGGVEPSMSGIVILAAIAALLAAFGVWRHLADGRMRAAARVDAPRLTPAEVGGELGDKATLVQFTSAFCAPCRATRRILGEVADMVPGVKHVDLDVEHHLDLARELNISRTPTVLVLDADGAIVRRASGQPRKADVIAALGDAMPA
;
A
#
# COMPACT_ATOMS: atom_id res chain seq x y z
N MET A 1 1.06 -35.60 48.16
CA MET A 1 1.47 -34.22 47.77
C MET A 1 0.74 -33.92 46.48
N ALA A 2 -0.41 -33.29 46.59
CA ALA A 2 -1.24 -32.99 45.44
C ALA A 2 -0.74 -31.68 44.77
N PRO A 3 -0.58 -31.61 43.45
CA PRO A 3 -0.26 -30.37 42.80
C PRO A 3 -1.50 -29.44 42.89
N GLY A 4 -1.34 -28.29 43.51
CA GLY A 4 -2.38 -27.28 43.61
C GLY A 4 -2.83 -26.85 42.23
N GLY A 5 -4.08 -27.18 41.89
CA GLY A 5 -4.72 -26.66 40.70
C GLY A 5 -4.80 -25.14 40.80
N VAL A 6 -4.16 -24.46 39.86
CA VAL A 6 -4.36 -23.02 39.66
C VAL A 6 -5.78 -22.86 39.12
N GLU A 7 -6.74 -22.64 40.02
CA GLU A 7 -8.07 -22.22 39.64
C GLU A 7 -7.95 -20.88 38.91
N PRO A 8 -8.31 -20.79 37.62
CA PRO A 8 -8.27 -19.53 36.93
C PRO A 8 -9.28 -18.59 37.60
N SER A 9 -8.76 -17.57 38.30
CA SER A 9 -9.60 -16.56 38.93
C SER A 9 -10.49 -15.94 37.84
N MET A 10 -11.79 -15.84 38.09
CA MET A 10 -12.76 -15.19 37.15
C MET A 10 -12.24 -13.85 36.64
N SER A 11 -11.52 -13.09 37.47
CA SER A 11 -10.84 -11.85 37.09
C SER A 11 -9.76 -12.08 36.03
N GLY A 12 -8.99 -13.16 36.12
CA GLY A 12 -7.96 -13.52 35.12
C GLY A 12 -8.56 -13.85 33.76
N ILE A 13 -9.66 -14.60 33.73
CA ILE A 13 -10.37 -14.94 32.48
C ILE A 13 -10.94 -13.68 31.82
N VAL A 14 -11.53 -12.77 32.59
CA VAL A 14 -12.10 -11.51 32.09
C VAL A 14 -10.99 -10.62 31.49
N ILE A 15 -9.84 -10.51 32.15
CA ILE A 15 -8.69 -9.75 31.67
C ILE A 15 -8.17 -10.34 30.35
N LEU A 16 -8.00 -11.66 30.27
CA LEU A 16 -7.53 -12.31 29.04
C LEU A 16 -8.51 -12.14 27.87
N ALA A 17 -9.82 -12.26 28.14
CA ALA A 17 -10.85 -12.04 27.14
C ALA A 17 -10.86 -10.56 26.64
N ALA A 18 -10.68 -9.61 27.53
CA ALA A 18 -10.59 -8.18 27.18
C ALA A 18 -9.36 -7.90 26.31
N ILE A 19 -8.20 -8.46 26.65
CA ILE A 19 -6.97 -8.31 25.85
C ILE A 19 -7.14 -8.94 24.47
N ALA A 20 -7.71 -10.15 24.40
CA ALA A 20 -7.97 -10.82 23.12
C ALA A 20 -8.92 -10.01 22.23
N ALA A 21 -9.98 -9.44 22.80
CA ALA A 21 -10.92 -8.58 22.08
C ALA A 21 -10.26 -7.30 21.55
N LEU A 22 -9.41 -6.66 22.35
CA LEU A 22 -8.65 -5.47 21.95
C LEU A 22 -7.65 -5.78 20.82
N LEU A 23 -6.94 -6.90 20.92
CA LEU A 23 -6.01 -7.33 19.88
C LEU A 23 -6.73 -7.67 18.57
N ALA A 24 -7.87 -8.36 18.66
CA ALA A 24 -8.70 -8.65 17.49
C ALA A 24 -9.25 -7.36 16.84
N ALA A 25 -9.77 -6.44 17.61
CA ALA A 25 -10.27 -5.14 17.14
C ALA A 25 -9.15 -4.32 16.49
N PHE A 26 -7.96 -4.29 17.10
CA PHE A 26 -6.78 -3.63 16.55
C PHE A 26 -6.32 -4.29 15.24
N GLY A 27 -6.29 -5.62 15.19
CA GLY A 27 -5.95 -6.37 13.99
C GLY A 27 -6.89 -6.10 12.82
N VAL A 28 -8.20 -6.11 13.09
CA VAL A 28 -9.23 -5.78 12.08
C VAL A 28 -9.10 -4.33 11.62
N TRP A 29 -8.97 -3.38 12.56
CA TRP A 29 -8.77 -1.98 12.22
C TRP A 29 -7.53 -1.76 11.34
N ARG A 30 -6.41 -2.38 11.71
CA ARG A 30 -5.17 -2.31 10.94
C ARG A 30 -5.35 -2.91 9.54
N HIS A 31 -6.00 -4.08 9.44
CA HIS A 31 -6.27 -4.72 8.14
C HIS A 31 -7.16 -3.86 7.24
N LEU A 32 -8.19 -3.21 7.80
CA LEU A 32 -9.07 -2.31 7.06
C LEU A 32 -8.39 -0.97 6.68
N ALA A 33 -7.39 -0.53 7.44
CA ALA A 33 -6.64 0.69 7.17
C ALA A 33 -5.52 0.49 6.14
N ASP A 34 -5.03 -0.75 5.99
CA ASP A 34 -3.96 -1.10 5.06
C ASP A 34 -4.46 -1.07 3.62
N GLY A 35 -3.63 -0.56 2.72
CA GLY A 35 -3.91 -0.52 1.28
C GLY A 35 -4.92 0.56 0.84
N ARG A 36 -5.45 1.38 1.76
CA ARG A 36 -6.33 2.49 1.37
C ARG A 36 -5.56 3.54 0.58
N MET A 37 -6.10 3.92 -0.58
CA MET A 37 -5.58 5.03 -1.37
C MET A 37 -5.86 6.35 -0.65
N ARG A 38 -4.81 7.07 -0.30
CA ARG A 38 -4.89 8.38 0.34
C ARG A 38 -4.51 9.46 -0.66
N ALA A 39 -5.17 10.61 -0.61
CA ALA A 39 -4.78 11.78 -1.38
C ALA A 39 -3.35 12.20 -1.00
N ALA A 40 -2.50 12.44 -1.99
CA ALA A 40 -1.28 13.19 -1.77
C ALA A 40 -1.63 14.70 -1.74
N ALA A 41 -0.90 15.49 -0.95
CA ALA A 41 -1.09 16.93 -0.95
C ALA A 41 -0.74 17.49 -2.34
N ARG A 42 -1.72 18.08 -3.02
CA ARG A 42 -1.57 18.51 -4.43
C ARG A 42 -0.61 19.69 -4.64
N VAL A 43 -0.36 20.50 -3.61
CA VAL A 43 0.36 21.77 -3.76
C VAL A 43 1.88 21.60 -3.82
N ASP A 44 2.43 20.55 -3.19
CA ASP A 44 3.86 20.23 -3.16
C ASP A 44 4.10 18.71 -3.32
N ALA A 45 3.23 18.00 -4.06
CA ALA A 45 3.43 16.59 -4.31
C ALA A 45 4.74 16.37 -5.07
N PRO A 46 5.66 15.54 -4.57
CA PRO A 46 6.86 15.21 -5.31
C PRO A 46 6.47 14.62 -6.66
N ARG A 47 7.23 14.98 -7.70
CA ARG A 47 7.05 14.47 -9.06
C ARG A 47 8.13 13.45 -9.33
N LEU A 48 7.73 12.34 -9.92
CA LEU A 48 8.67 11.33 -10.38
C LEU A 48 8.95 11.52 -11.87
N THR A 49 10.22 11.48 -12.19
CA THR A 49 10.70 11.57 -13.59
C THR A 49 10.80 10.19 -14.23
N PRO A 50 10.82 10.10 -15.57
CA PRO A 50 11.09 8.85 -16.28
C PRO A 50 12.39 8.17 -15.84
N ALA A 51 13.42 8.93 -15.51
CA ALA A 51 14.70 8.39 -15.04
C ALA A 51 14.58 7.70 -13.66
N GLU A 52 13.80 8.27 -12.75
CA GLU A 52 13.57 7.70 -11.41
C GLU A 52 12.72 6.44 -11.43
N VAL A 53 11.78 6.35 -12.35
CA VAL A 53 10.94 5.14 -12.53
C VAL A 53 11.58 4.10 -13.45
N GLY A 54 12.75 4.41 -14.03
CA GLY A 54 13.47 3.48 -14.90
C GLY A 54 12.84 3.26 -16.27
N GLY A 55 11.99 4.19 -16.74
CA GLY A 55 11.30 4.09 -18.03
C GLY A 55 10.33 5.22 -18.27
N GLU A 56 9.64 5.18 -19.40
CA GLU A 56 8.65 6.21 -19.74
C GLU A 56 7.41 6.13 -18.83
N LEU A 57 6.87 7.29 -18.47
CA LEU A 57 5.58 7.40 -17.81
C LEU A 57 4.44 7.01 -18.78
N GLY A 58 3.29 6.67 -18.23
CA GLY A 58 2.08 6.48 -19.01
C GLY A 58 1.53 7.81 -19.53
N ASP A 59 0.95 7.80 -20.73
CA ASP A 59 0.42 9.02 -21.37
C ASP A 59 -0.68 9.70 -20.55
N LYS A 60 -1.39 8.93 -19.71
CA LYS A 60 -2.48 9.42 -18.85
C LYS A 60 -2.15 9.31 -17.37
N ALA A 61 -1.57 8.19 -16.96
CA ALA A 61 -1.21 7.95 -15.57
C ALA A 61 -0.17 6.82 -15.45
N THR A 62 0.52 6.76 -14.32
CA THR A 62 1.46 5.68 -14.00
C THR A 62 1.17 5.12 -12.62
N LEU A 63 1.08 3.79 -12.54
CA LEU A 63 0.98 3.05 -11.29
C LEU A 63 2.38 2.59 -10.90
N VAL A 64 2.99 3.19 -9.88
CA VAL A 64 4.31 2.81 -9.39
C VAL A 64 4.16 1.96 -8.14
N GLN A 65 4.73 0.76 -8.16
CA GLN A 65 4.72 -0.17 -7.04
C GLN A 65 6.14 -0.31 -6.48
N PHE A 66 6.30 -0.02 -5.19
CA PHE A 66 7.53 -0.36 -4.46
C PHE A 66 7.43 -1.76 -3.89
N THR A 67 8.40 -2.60 -4.21
CA THR A 67 8.47 -4.02 -3.82
C THR A 67 9.75 -4.34 -3.07
N SER A 68 9.81 -5.53 -2.49
CA SER A 68 11.02 -6.15 -1.95
C SER A 68 11.05 -7.65 -2.26
N ALA A 69 12.22 -8.26 -2.19
CA ALA A 69 12.46 -9.64 -2.63
C ALA A 69 11.53 -10.69 -2.00
N PHE A 70 11.21 -10.56 -0.70
CA PHE A 70 10.42 -11.54 0.06
C PHE A 70 9.01 -11.05 0.43
N CYS A 71 8.39 -10.27 -0.44
CA CYS A 71 7.09 -9.66 -0.19
C CYS A 71 5.97 -10.45 -0.90
N ALA A 72 5.30 -11.36 -0.18
CA ALA A 72 4.17 -12.11 -0.73
C ALA A 72 2.99 -11.21 -1.20
N PRO A 73 2.57 -10.17 -0.41
CA PRO A 73 1.52 -9.25 -0.87
C PRO A 73 1.94 -8.42 -2.09
N CYS A 74 3.24 -8.23 -2.36
CA CYS A 74 3.70 -7.52 -3.56
C CYS A 74 3.33 -8.24 -4.85
N ARG A 75 3.36 -9.59 -4.86
CA ARG A 75 2.93 -10.37 -6.03
C ARG A 75 1.45 -10.21 -6.34
N ALA A 76 0.62 -10.19 -5.30
CA ALA A 76 -0.82 -9.96 -5.46
C ALA A 76 -1.10 -8.52 -5.94
N THR A 77 -0.39 -7.53 -5.39
CA THR A 77 -0.48 -6.13 -5.80
C THR A 77 -0.06 -5.97 -7.27
N ARG A 78 1.06 -6.56 -7.68
CA ARG A 78 1.53 -6.54 -9.08
C ARG A 78 0.48 -7.05 -10.05
N ARG A 79 -0.22 -8.14 -9.70
CA ARG A 79 -1.31 -8.67 -10.54
C ARG A 79 -2.46 -7.68 -10.66
N ILE A 80 -2.90 -7.10 -9.53
CA ILE A 80 -3.99 -6.10 -9.51
C ILE A 80 -3.64 -4.88 -10.37
N LEU A 81 -2.43 -4.34 -10.20
CA LEU A 81 -2.00 -3.14 -10.92
C LEU A 81 -1.80 -3.42 -12.42
N GLY A 82 -1.24 -4.59 -12.77
CA GLY A 82 -1.12 -5.03 -14.16
C GLY A 82 -2.48 -5.15 -14.83
N GLU A 83 -3.44 -5.84 -14.21
CA GLU A 83 -4.80 -5.97 -14.73
C GLU A 83 -5.47 -4.59 -14.94
N VAL A 84 -5.27 -3.65 -14.02
CA VAL A 84 -5.84 -2.31 -14.14
C VAL A 84 -5.16 -1.52 -15.26
N ALA A 85 -3.83 -1.60 -15.38
CA ALA A 85 -3.10 -0.95 -16.47
C ALA A 85 -3.52 -1.48 -17.85
N ASP A 86 -3.73 -2.80 -17.96
CA ASP A 86 -4.19 -3.44 -19.22
C ASP A 86 -5.63 -3.01 -19.60
N MET A 87 -6.45 -2.67 -18.61
CA MET A 87 -7.84 -2.25 -18.84
C MET A 87 -7.96 -0.78 -19.26
N VAL A 88 -6.99 0.06 -18.96
CA VAL A 88 -7.07 1.52 -19.16
C VAL A 88 -5.98 1.99 -20.12
N PRO A 89 -6.30 2.29 -21.38
CA PRO A 89 -5.31 2.78 -22.34
C PRO A 89 -4.62 4.07 -21.86
N GLY A 90 -3.29 4.11 -21.98
CA GLY A 90 -2.47 5.24 -21.54
C GLY A 90 -2.03 5.16 -20.06
N VAL A 91 -2.36 4.07 -19.36
CA VAL A 91 -1.85 3.78 -18.02
C VAL A 91 -0.71 2.78 -18.11
N LYS A 92 0.39 3.05 -17.41
CA LYS A 92 1.52 2.11 -17.24
C LYS A 92 1.62 1.64 -15.81
N HIS A 93 2.10 0.42 -15.64
CA HIS A 93 2.49 -0.14 -14.34
C HIS A 93 4.02 -0.31 -14.30
N VAL A 94 4.63 0.24 -13.26
CA VAL A 94 6.08 0.16 -13.02
C VAL A 94 6.31 -0.46 -11.64
N ASP A 95 7.21 -1.42 -11.57
CA ASP A 95 7.58 -2.12 -10.34
C ASP A 95 9.02 -1.74 -9.97
N LEU A 96 9.20 -1.11 -8.82
CA LEU A 96 10.49 -0.65 -8.31
C LEU A 96 10.89 -1.46 -7.08
N ASP A 97 12.02 -2.15 -7.17
CA ASP A 97 12.61 -2.81 -6.02
C ASP A 97 13.26 -1.78 -5.10
N VAL A 98 12.83 -1.73 -3.83
CA VAL A 98 13.37 -0.78 -2.85
C VAL A 98 14.86 -0.96 -2.61
N GLU A 99 15.41 -2.16 -2.79
CA GLU A 99 16.82 -2.45 -2.59
C GLU A 99 17.69 -1.76 -3.67
N HIS A 100 17.14 -1.58 -4.87
CA HIS A 100 17.82 -0.88 -5.97
C HIS A 100 17.47 0.61 -6.05
N HIS A 101 16.50 1.10 -5.25
CA HIS A 101 16.00 2.48 -5.27
C HIS A 101 15.94 3.08 -3.86
N LEU A 102 16.96 2.82 -3.02
CA LEU A 102 16.96 3.22 -1.60
C LEU A 102 16.83 4.72 -1.39
N ASP A 103 17.49 5.53 -2.20
CA ASP A 103 17.46 6.99 -2.07
C ASP A 103 16.07 7.53 -2.41
N LEU A 104 15.47 7.07 -3.49
CA LEU A 104 14.10 7.40 -3.86
C LEU A 104 13.09 6.92 -2.81
N ALA A 105 13.29 5.71 -2.27
CA ALA A 105 12.44 5.18 -1.21
C ALA A 105 12.51 6.03 0.07
N ARG A 106 13.70 6.54 0.43
CA ARG A 106 13.88 7.45 1.58
C ARG A 106 13.23 8.80 1.32
N GLU A 107 13.47 9.40 0.16
CA GLU A 107 12.90 10.69 -0.25
C GLU A 107 11.35 10.65 -0.21
N LEU A 108 10.76 9.58 -0.72
CA LEU A 108 9.33 9.37 -0.73
C LEU A 108 8.78 8.79 0.58
N ASN A 109 9.62 8.62 1.61
CA ASN A 109 9.23 8.02 2.89
C ASN A 109 8.52 6.66 2.73
N ILE A 110 9.07 5.78 1.89
CA ILE A 110 8.57 4.41 1.72
C ILE A 110 9.07 3.57 2.90
N SER A 111 8.20 3.32 3.87
CA SER A 111 8.53 2.61 5.11
C SER A 111 8.16 1.13 5.09
N ARG A 112 7.40 0.68 4.09
CA ARG A 112 6.99 -0.73 3.94
C ARG A 112 6.58 -1.05 2.50
N THR A 113 6.62 -2.34 2.17
CA THR A 113 6.19 -2.89 0.88
C THR A 113 4.98 -3.80 1.05
N PRO A 114 4.05 -3.86 0.08
CA PRO A 114 4.00 -2.97 -1.07
C PRO A 114 3.58 -1.55 -0.69
N THR A 115 4.14 -0.55 -1.35
CA THR A 115 3.58 0.82 -1.40
C THR A 115 3.30 1.13 -2.86
N VAL A 116 2.12 1.67 -3.13
CA VAL A 116 1.66 2.03 -4.46
C VAL A 116 1.47 3.53 -4.55
N LEU A 117 2.03 4.14 -5.58
CA LEU A 117 1.82 5.54 -5.94
C LEU A 117 1.06 5.60 -7.26
N VAL A 118 0.09 6.49 -7.35
CA VAL A 118 -0.61 6.81 -8.60
C VAL A 118 -0.15 8.18 -9.04
N LEU A 119 0.49 8.23 -10.21
CA LEU A 119 0.99 9.44 -10.83
C LEU A 119 0.04 9.88 -11.93
N ASP A 120 -0.09 11.18 -12.12
CA ASP A 120 -0.70 11.75 -13.31
C ASP A 120 0.26 11.70 -14.53
N ALA A 121 -0.17 12.25 -15.66
CA ALA A 121 0.62 12.30 -16.90
C ALA A 121 1.94 13.09 -16.74
N ASP A 122 1.98 14.04 -15.81
CA ASP A 122 3.15 14.87 -15.52
C ASP A 122 4.06 14.29 -14.43
N GLY A 123 3.77 13.07 -13.96
CA GLY A 123 4.52 12.39 -12.92
C GLY A 123 4.24 12.86 -11.49
N ALA A 124 3.25 13.74 -11.28
CA ALA A 124 2.89 14.18 -9.93
C ALA A 124 2.15 13.05 -9.18
N ILE A 125 2.51 12.86 -7.91
CA ILE A 125 1.87 11.85 -7.05
C ILE A 125 0.49 12.35 -6.64
N VAL A 126 -0.57 11.72 -7.14
CA VAL A 126 -1.97 12.07 -6.86
C VAL A 126 -2.53 11.26 -5.70
N ARG A 127 -2.20 9.98 -5.65
CA ARG A 127 -2.66 9.03 -4.62
C ARG A 127 -1.53 8.13 -4.15
N ARG A 128 -1.65 7.68 -2.90
CA ARG A 128 -0.72 6.76 -2.26
C ARG A 128 -1.45 5.72 -1.45
N ALA A 129 -1.03 4.47 -1.53
CA ALA A 129 -1.44 3.38 -0.64
C ALA A 129 -0.24 2.67 -0.06
N SER A 130 -0.24 2.42 1.24
CA SER A 130 0.75 1.57 1.92
C SER A 130 0.08 0.24 2.27
N GLY A 131 0.60 -0.86 1.75
CA GLY A 131 -0.03 -2.18 1.75
C GLY A 131 -0.75 -2.47 0.45
N GLN A 132 -1.34 -3.66 0.34
CA GLN A 132 -2.05 -4.11 -0.84
C GLN A 132 -3.38 -3.35 -1.03
N PRO A 133 -3.55 -2.58 -2.11
CA PRO A 133 -4.81 -1.90 -2.41
C PRO A 133 -5.84 -2.87 -2.98
N ARG A 134 -7.12 -2.52 -2.89
CA ARG A 134 -8.18 -3.22 -3.62
C ARG A 134 -8.26 -2.68 -5.05
N LYS A 135 -8.62 -3.54 -5.99
CA LYS A 135 -8.74 -3.16 -7.41
C LYS A 135 -9.66 -1.95 -7.62
N ALA A 136 -10.80 -1.91 -6.92
CA ALA A 136 -11.73 -0.79 -6.99
C ALA A 136 -11.11 0.54 -6.51
N ASP A 137 -10.28 0.51 -5.47
CA ASP A 137 -9.60 1.70 -4.95
C ASP A 137 -8.54 2.23 -5.94
N VAL A 138 -7.86 1.31 -6.65
CA VAL A 138 -6.90 1.69 -7.72
C VAL A 138 -7.63 2.35 -8.89
N ILE A 139 -8.75 1.78 -9.33
CA ILE A 139 -9.56 2.35 -10.42
C ILE A 139 -10.07 3.75 -10.04
N ALA A 140 -10.58 3.91 -8.81
CA ALA A 140 -11.02 5.22 -8.33
C ALA A 140 -9.87 6.24 -8.28
N ALA A 141 -8.69 5.82 -7.83
CA ALA A 141 -7.49 6.67 -7.78
C ALA A 141 -7.02 7.11 -9.17
N LEU A 142 -7.17 6.25 -10.19
CA LEU A 142 -6.91 6.62 -11.59
C LEU A 142 -7.87 7.69 -12.09
N GLY A 143 -9.15 7.66 -11.69
CA GLY A 143 -10.11 8.71 -12.01
C GLY A 143 -9.68 10.09 -11.50
N ASP A 144 -8.98 10.15 -10.36
CA ASP A 144 -8.42 11.40 -9.83
C ASP A 144 -7.14 11.86 -10.54
N ALA A 145 -6.38 10.91 -11.08
CA ALA A 145 -5.13 11.17 -11.81
C ALA A 145 -5.36 11.57 -13.27
N MET A 146 -6.50 11.18 -13.83
CA MET A 146 -6.89 11.44 -15.23
C MET A 146 -8.15 12.32 -15.26
N PRO A 147 -8.06 13.62 -14.93
CA PRO A 147 -9.21 14.50 -15.07
C PRO A 147 -9.64 14.55 -16.54
N ALA A 148 -10.96 14.58 -16.75
CA ALA A 148 -11.58 14.65 -18.07
C ALA A 148 -11.21 15.95 -18.82
#